data_2df01c0b51c5697fafe644e09488bbb6
#
_entry.id   2df01c0b51c5697fafe644e09488bbb6
#
_cell.length_a   1.000
_cell.length_b   1.000
_cell.length_c   1.000
_cell.angle_alpha   90.00
_cell.angle_beta   90.00
_cell.angle_gamma   90.00
#
_symmetry.space_group_name_H-M   'P 1'
#
loop_
_entity.id
_entity.type
_entity.pdbx_description
1 polymer ?
#
loop_
_entity_poly.entity_id
_entity_poly.type
_entity_poly.pdbx_seq_one_letter_code
_entity_poly.pdbx_strand_id
1 'polypeptide(L)'
;METTITITTINHPTKFLTGLCENIRGYNHKPDILIIGDQKTPDLNDLCGSLSKKYGLPIEYLDIDKQNKIIPKPLLKMFDYNTPDRTILGGMLSYIRGAQRIIALDDDNFVTDADFIGWHDDVGKTKNRQLIQSDTGWFNVHDVLESDVEFYPRGFPFWQRHNKVKVSIAAARIRAVINQGLVLGDPDIDAIQRLAHPINATRMRNTYEPQFGLRNTWSPFNYQNTCLARELIPCYFRPKSGLRNADIWTAYIFNKLAGHMGDVITFGQPLVKQIRNEHNLFDDLDVELQNNKETDRFCEVLRSITLTETSYFGALNELISKAKFDDKSPMAKRFITEYTEWCKAVSEYV
;
A
#
# COMPACT_ATOMS: atom_id res chain seq x y z
N MET A 1 -11.59 -17.15 6.48
CA MET A 1 -10.99 -16.32 5.41
C MET A 1 -9.57 -15.97 5.84
N GLU A 2 -8.54 -16.49 5.17
CA GLU A 2 -7.15 -16.24 5.60
C GLU A 2 -6.57 -15.03 4.85
N THR A 3 -6.67 -15.03 3.53
CA THR A 3 -6.18 -13.97 2.66
C THR A 3 -7.27 -13.50 1.73
N THR A 4 -7.48 -12.19 1.63
CA THR A 4 -8.36 -11.59 0.62
C THR A 4 -7.54 -10.66 -0.27
N ILE A 5 -7.68 -10.78 -1.57
CA ILE A 5 -7.15 -9.82 -2.55
C ILE A 5 -8.25 -8.80 -2.81
N THR A 6 -7.96 -7.52 -2.61
CA THR A 6 -8.89 -6.42 -2.88
C THR A 6 -8.45 -5.65 -4.12
N ILE A 7 -9.35 -5.49 -5.08
CA ILE A 7 -9.09 -4.87 -6.38
C ILE A 7 -10.15 -3.82 -6.64
N THR A 8 -9.76 -2.63 -7.10
CA THR A 8 -10.68 -1.67 -7.71
C THR A 8 -10.40 -1.56 -9.19
N THR A 9 -11.44 -1.31 -9.97
CA THR A 9 -11.32 -1.09 -11.42
C THR A 9 -12.47 -0.23 -11.91
N ILE A 10 -12.20 0.55 -12.94
CA ILE A 10 -13.18 1.24 -13.77
C ILE A 10 -13.26 0.66 -15.19
N ASN A 11 -12.48 -0.38 -15.44
CA ASN A 11 -12.30 -1.04 -16.72
C ASN A 11 -12.93 -2.45 -16.72
N HIS A 12 -12.80 -3.15 -17.85
CA HIS A 12 -13.13 -4.57 -17.97
C HIS A 12 -11.81 -5.39 -17.92
N PRO A 13 -11.31 -5.77 -16.71
CA PRO A 13 -9.94 -6.21 -16.49
C PRO A 13 -9.72 -7.69 -16.78
N THR A 14 -10.22 -8.20 -17.91
CA THR A 14 -10.20 -9.64 -18.26
C THR A 14 -8.80 -10.21 -18.27
N LYS A 15 -7.85 -9.57 -18.97
CA LYS A 15 -6.47 -10.05 -19.08
C LYS A 15 -5.78 -10.09 -17.73
N PHE A 16 -5.95 -9.03 -16.95
CA PHE A 16 -5.39 -8.92 -15.60
C PHE A 16 -5.93 -10.02 -14.67
N LEU A 17 -7.26 -10.15 -14.55
CA LEU A 17 -7.88 -11.15 -13.69
C LEU A 17 -7.56 -12.59 -14.14
N THR A 18 -7.48 -12.84 -15.45
CA THR A 18 -7.09 -14.15 -15.97
C THR A 18 -5.68 -14.50 -15.52
N GLY A 19 -4.69 -13.62 -15.72
CA GLY A 19 -3.31 -13.85 -15.32
C GLY A 19 -3.16 -14.03 -13.80
N LEU A 20 -3.90 -13.23 -13.00
CA LEU A 20 -3.92 -13.38 -11.55
C LEU A 20 -4.47 -14.76 -11.13
N CYS A 21 -5.59 -15.20 -11.70
CA CYS A 21 -6.17 -16.53 -11.42
C CYS A 21 -5.25 -17.66 -11.85
N GLU A 22 -4.56 -17.54 -12.99
CA GLU A 22 -3.59 -18.52 -13.47
C GLU A 22 -2.41 -18.65 -12.52
N ASN A 23 -1.83 -17.54 -12.05
CA ASN A 23 -0.76 -17.53 -11.06
C ASN A 23 -1.22 -18.20 -9.76
N ILE A 24 -2.35 -17.76 -9.19
CA ILE A 24 -2.90 -18.31 -7.94
C ILE A 24 -3.11 -19.83 -8.03
N ARG A 25 -3.66 -20.30 -9.15
CA ARG A 25 -3.88 -21.73 -9.38
C ARG A 25 -2.59 -22.49 -9.61
N GLY A 26 -1.64 -21.90 -10.35
CA GLY A 26 -0.32 -22.48 -10.64
C GLY A 26 0.45 -22.81 -9.36
N TYR A 27 0.34 -21.95 -8.35
CA TYR A 27 0.96 -22.14 -7.04
C TYR A 27 0.04 -22.78 -5.97
N ASN A 28 -1.14 -23.26 -6.40
CA ASN A 28 -2.09 -23.96 -5.54
C ASN A 28 -2.62 -23.16 -4.33
N HIS A 29 -2.80 -21.84 -4.47
CA HIS A 29 -3.42 -20.99 -3.48
C HIS A 29 -4.94 -20.88 -3.67
N LYS A 30 -5.64 -20.42 -2.61
CA LYS A 30 -7.10 -20.21 -2.62
C LYS A 30 -7.50 -18.99 -1.80
N PRO A 31 -7.03 -17.78 -2.17
CA PRO A 31 -7.50 -16.55 -1.52
C PRO A 31 -8.95 -16.26 -1.95
N ASP A 32 -9.63 -15.44 -1.16
CA ASP A 32 -10.82 -14.74 -1.63
C ASP A 32 -10.40 -13.55 -2.52
N ILE A 33 -11.11 -13.32 -3.63
CA ILE A 33 -10.86 -12.18 -4.51
C ILE A 33 -12.10 -11.29 -4.47
N LEU A 34 -11.93 -10.05 -4.02
CA LEU A 34 -12.98 -9.07 -3.87
C LEU A 34 -12.74 -7.88 -4.80
N ILE A 35 -13.62 -7.72 -5.78
CA ILE A 35 -13.54 -6.64 -6.76
C ILE A 35 -14.56 -5.58 -6.37
N ILE A 36 -14.08 -4.38 -6.09
CA ILE A 36 -14.90 -3.24 -5.71
C ILE A 36 -15.12 -2.39 -6.95
N GLY A 37 -16.33 -2.41 -7.45
CA GLY A 37 -16.75 -1.57 -8.57
C GLY A 37 -16.99 -0.12 -8.15
N ASP A 38 -17.04 0.74 -9.15
CA ASP A 38 -17.42 2.14 -9.01
C ASP A 38 -18.49 2.51 -10.06
N GLN A 39 -18.96 3.75 -10.09
CA GLN A 39 -20.00 4.19 -11.04
C GLN A 39 -19.62 3.99 -12.52
N LYS A 40 -18.32 4.11 -12.83
CA LYS A 40 -17.79 3.90 -14.19
C LYS A 40 -17.48 2.43 -14.52
N THR A 41 -17.48 1.55 -13.50
CA THR A 41 -17.14 0.15 -13.71
C THR A 41 -18.24 -0.54 -14.51
N PRO A 42 -17.93 -1.23 -15.61
CA PRO A 42 -18.92 -2.04 -16.33
C PRO A 42 -19.40 -3.20 -15.43
N ASP A 43 -20.50 -3.84 -15.82
CA ASP A 43 -20.93 -5.05 -15.11
C ASP A 43 -19.91 -6.17 -15.31
N LEU A 44 -19.36 -6.68 -14.20
CA LEU A 44 -18.34 -7.73 -14.16
C LEU A 44 -18.88 -9.07 -13.63
N ASN A 45 -20.20 -9.20 -13.38
CA ASN A 45 -20.77 -10.42 -12.79
C ASN A 45 -20.48 -11.67 -13.65
N ASP A 46 -20.67 -11.60 -14.97
CA ASP A 46 -20.41 -12.72 -15.87
C ASP A 46 -18.93 -13.07 -15.96
N LEU A 47 -18.05 -12.06 -16.01
CA LEU A 47 -16.59 -12.27 -16.00
C LEU A 47 -16.17 -12.97 -14.71
N CYS A 48 -16.56 -12.43 -13.56
CA CYS A 48 -16.20 -12.99 -12.25
C CYS A 48 -16.77 -14.41 -12.07
N GLY A 49 -18.01 -14.65 -12.45
CA GLY A 49 -18.64 -15.97 -12.41
C GLY A 49 -17.92 -16.99 -13.29
N SER A 50 -17.55 -16.60 -14.51
CA SER A 50 -16.82 -17.46 -15.45
C SER A 50 -15.43 -17.81 -14.94
N LEU A 51 -14.65 -16.84 -14.44
CA LEU A 51 -13.32 -17.03 -13.86
C LEU A 51 -13.40 -17.87 -12.58
N SER A 52 -14.36 -17.58 -11.70
CA SER A 52 -14.59 -18.35 -10.48
C SER A 52 -14.82 -19.83 -10.80
N LYS A 53 -15.70 -20.14 -11.76
CA LYS A 53 -15.98 -21.50 -12.20
C LYS A 53 -14.76 -22.17 -12.87
N LYS A 54 -14.06 -21.42 -13.76
CA LYS A 54 -12.90 -21.96 -14.51
C LYS A 54 -11.75 -22.33 -13.59
N TYR A 55 -11.44 -21.46 -12.61
CA TYR A 55 -10.26 -21.62 -11.77
C TYR A 55 -10.57 -22.20 -10.38
N GLY A 56 -11.85 -22.34 -10.00
CA GLY A 56 -12.26 -22.83 -8.68
C GLY A 56 -11.84 -21.88 -7.54
N LEU A 57 -11.89 -20.56 -7.80
CA LEU A 57 -11.53 -19.50 -6.86
C LEU A 57 -12.78 -18.71 -6.46
N PRO A 58 -12.92 -18.30 -5.19
CA PRO A 58 -14.00 -17.42 -4.76
C PRO A 58 -13.72 -15.98 -5.28
N ILE A 59 -14.45 -15.55 -6.31
CA ILE A 59 -14.33 -14.21 -6.89
C ILE A 59 -15.68 -13.52 -6.73
N GLU A 60 -15.73 -12.44 -5.95
CA GLU A 60 -16.92 -11.65 -5.70
C GLU A 60 -16.78 -10.26 -6.32
N TYR A 61 -17.75 -9.86 -7.13
CA TYR A 61 -17.86 -8.50 -7.65
C TYR A 61 -18.93 -7.73 -6.88
N LEU A 62 -18.53 -6.61 -6.31
CA LEU A 62 -19.41 -5.67 -5.61
C LEU A 62 -19.63 -4.43 -6.46
N ASP A 63 -20.73 -4.39 -7.16
CA ASP A 63 -21.29 -3.17 -7.75
C ASP A 63 -21.76 -2.19 -6.65
N ILE A 64 -22.12 -0.97 -7.04
CA ILE A 64 -22.57 0.07 -6.10
C ILE A 64 -23.79 -0.37 -5.29
N ASP A 65 -24.74 -1.08 -5.89
CA ASP A 65 -25.95 -1.52 -5.21
C ASP A 65 -25.66 -2.58 -4.14
N LYS A 66 -24.76 -3.52 -4.44
CA LYS A 66 -24.29 -4.50 -3.45
C LYS A 66 -23.52 -3.82 -2.33
N GLN A 67 -22.60 -2.89 -2.68
CA GLN A 67 -21.86 -2.12 -1.67
C GLN A 67 -22.80 -1.39 -0.72
N ASN A 68 -23.82 -0.71 -1.23
CA ASN A 68 -24.80 0.02 -0.43
C ASN A 68 -25.63 -0.88 0.50
N LYS A 69 -25.78 -2.16 0.17
CA LYS A 69 -26.52 -3.13 0.98
C LYS A 69 -25.69 -3.74 2.11
N ILE A 70 -24.39 -3.97 1.87
CA ILE A 70 -23.55 -4.80 2.76
C ILE A 70 -22.46 -4.03 3.50
N ILE A 71 -22.04 -2.86 2.98
CA ILE A 71 -21.03 -2.04 3.65
C ILE A 71 -21.72 -1.04 4.59
N PRO A 72 -21.24 -0.91 5.84
CA PRO A 72 -21.81 0.04 6.79
C PRO A 72 -21.85 1.48 6.24
N LYS A 73 -22.99 2.16 6.40
CA LYS A 73 -23.20 3.52 5.89
C LYS A 73 -22.15 4.54 6.36
N PRO A 74 -21.63 4.51 7.62
CA PRO A 74 -20.57 5.43 8.02
C PRO A 74 -19.32 5.29 7.15
N LEU A 75 -18.93 4.05 6.80
CA LEU A 75 -17.77 3.79 5.95
C LEU A 75 -18.01 4.25 4.50
N LEU A 76 -19.19 3.97 3.93
CA LEU A 76 -19.53 4.40 2.57
C LEU A 76 -19.44 5.92 2.38
N LYS A 77 -19.83 6.70 3.40
CA LYS A 77 -19.81 8.17 3.35
C LYS A 77 -18.40 8.78 3.36
N MET A 78 -17.38 8.00 3.74
CA MET A 78 -16.00 8.48 3.76
C MET A 78 -15.38 8.57 2.37
N PHE A 79 -15.98 7.90 1.37
CA PHE A 79 -15.38 7.76 0.04
C PHE A 79 -16.28 8.32 -1.06
N ASP A 80 -15.69 9.12 -1.92
CA ASP A 80 -16.34 9.58 -3.14
C ASP A 80 -16.41 8.45 -4.18
N TYR A 81 -17.20 8.67 -5.22
CA TYR A 81 -17.24 7.80 -6.37
C TYR A 81 -16.14 8.16 -7.38
N ASN A 82 -15.78 7.19 -8.20
CA ASN A 82 -14.75 7.30 -9.25
C ASN A 82 -13.38 7.69 -8.70
N THR A 83 -13.03 7.11 -7.55
CA THR A 83 -11.72 7.25 -6.89
C THR A 83 -11.11 5.88 -6.62
N PRO A 84 -9.77 5.73 -6.63
CA PRO A 84 -9.11 4.48 -6.28
C PRO A 84 -9.28 4.13 -4.80
N ASP A 85 -9.75 5.08 -3.98
CA ASP A 85 -9.84 4.93 -2.52
C ASP A 85 -10.92 3.93 -2.09
N ARG A 86 -11.85 3.59 -2.98
CA ARG A 86 -12.90 2.59 -2.70
C ARG A 86 -12.34 1.19 -2.45
N THR A 87 -11.09 0.90 -2.81
CA THR A 87 -10.42 -0.34 -2.42
C THR A 87 -10.37 -0.52 -0.90
N ILE A 88 -10.35 0.57 -0.13
CA ILE A 88 -10.37 0.56 1.34
C ILE A 88 -11.67 -0.02 1.88
N LEU A 89 -12.79 0.24 1.20
CA LEU A 89 -14.08 -0.39 1.54
C LEU A 89 -14.00 -1.91 1.43
N GLY A 90 -13.31 -2.42 0.39
CA GLY A 90 -13.04 -3.85 0.23
C GLY A 90 -12.18 -4.41 1.37
N GLY A 91 -11.15 -3.66 1.77
CA GLY A 91 -10.31 -4.00 2.91
C GLY A 91 -11.12 -4.09 4.22
N MET A 92 -11.92 -3.06 4.52
CA MET A 92 -12.77 -3.05 5.72
C MET A 92 -13.83 -4.14 5.70
N LEU A 93 -14.47 -4.39 4.56
CA LEU A 93 -15.42 -5.50 4.44
C LEU A 93 -14.74 -6.85 4.68
N SER A 94 -13.54 -7.04 4.15
CA SER A 94 -12.72 -8.24 4.39
C SER A 94 -12.36 -8.39 5.86
N TYR A 95 -12.00 -7.29 6.53
CA TYR A 95 -11.75 -7.26 7.98
C TYR A 95 -12.98 -7.69 8.77
N ILE A 96 -14.15 -7.12 8.49
CA ILE A 96 -15.44 -7.45 9.13
C ILE A 96 -15.79 -8.93 8.91
N ARG A 97 -15.50 -9.48 7.74
CA ARG A 97 -15.67 -10.89 7.39
C ARG A 97 -14.62 -11.84 8.00
N GLY A 98 -13.65 -11.32 8.74
CA GLY A 98 -12.66 -12.12 9.47
C GLY A 98 -11.37 -12.45 8.70
N ALA A 99 -11.05 -11.73 7.64
CA ALA A 99 -9.77 -11.88 6.95
C ALA A 99 -8.59 -11.65 7.90
N GLN A 100 -7.55 -12.51 7.80
CA GLN A 100 -6.33 -12.38 8.61
C GLN A 100 -5.31 -11.46 7.94
N ARG A 101 -5.41 -11.29 6.63
CA ARG A 101 -4.63 -10.35 5.84
C ARG A 101 -5.36 -9.96 4.57
N ILE A 102 -5.04 -8.80 4.05
CA ILE A 102 -5.49 -8.35 2.73
C ILE A 102 -4.29 -8.05 1.85
N ILE A 103 -4.44 -8.29 0.55
CA ILE A 103 -3.50 -7.84 -0.47
C ILE A 103 -4.25 -6.86 -1.36
N ALA A 104 -3.80 -5.62 -1.40
CA ALA A 104 -4.32 -4.62 -2.32
C ALA A 104 -3.56 -4.68 -3.65
N LEU A 105 -4.29 -4.64 -4.74
CA LEU A 105 -3.75 -4.75 -6.09
C LEU A 105 -4.55 -3.89 -7.06
N ASP A 106 -3.84 -3.12 -7.89
CA ASP A 106 -4.46 -2.31 -8.95
C ASP A 106 -4.60 -3.14 -10.24
N ASP A 107 -5.57 -2.81 -11.08
CA ASP A 107 -5.92 -3.56 -12.29
C ASP A 107 -4.92 -3.39 -13.47
N ASP A 108 -3.93 -2.51 -13.32
CA ASP A 108 -2.80 -2.30 -14.22
C ASP A 108 -1.50 -3.00 -13.77
N ASN A 109 -1.54 -3.73 -12.65
CA ASN A 109 -0.41 -4.45 -12.06
C ASN A 109 -0.47 -5.94 -12.41
N PHE A 110 0.09 -6.32 -13.55
CA PHE A 110 0.08 -7.70 -14.03
C PHE A 110 1.08 -8.56 -13.24
N VAL A 111 0.58 -9.65 -12.65
CA VAL A 111 1.43 -10.57 -11.89
C VAL A 111 2.55 -11.16 -12.76
N THR A 112 3.74 -11.32 -12.16
CA THR A 112 4.88 -12.00 -12.78
C THR A 112 4.74 -13.53 -12.63
N ASP A 113 5.75 -14.27 -13.08
CA ASP A 113 5.80 -15.73 -12.88
C ASP A 113 6.14 -16.14 -11.43
N ALA A 114 6.44 -15.17 -10.54
CA ALA A 114 6.69 -15.45 -9.13
C ALA A 114 5.39 -15.85 -8.41
N ASP A 115 5.53 -16.62 -7.33
CA ASP A 115 4.40 -16.99 -6.47
C ASP A 115 3.84 -15.73 -5.75
N PHE A 116 2.81 -15.13 -6.36
CA PHE A 116 2.24 -13.87 -5.90
C PHE A 116 1.74 -13.96 -4.43
N ILE A 117 1.01 -15.00 -4.09
CA ILE A 117 0.48 -15.18 -2.73
C ILE A 117 1.60 -15.61 -1.77
N GLY A 118 2.45 -16.54 -2.17
CA GLY A 118 3.48 -17.11 -1.29
C GLY A 118 4.46 -16.06 -0.76
N TRP A 119 4.81 -15.06 -1.56
CA TRP A 119 5.66 -13.96 -1.11
C TRP A 119 4.98 -13.00 -0.13
N HIS A 120 3.65 -13.00 -0.05
CA HIS A 120 2.88 -12.25 0.95
C HIS A 120 2.51 -13.08 2.19
N ASP A 121 2.67 -14.39 2.14
CA ASP A 121 2.24 -15.33 3.19
C ASP A 121 2.94 -15.13 4.54
N ASP A 122 4.06 -14.42 4.56
CA ASP A 122 4.85 -14.13 5.75
C ASP A 122 4.32 -12.96 6.58
N VAL A 123 3.36 -12.22 6.05
CA VAL A 123 2.71 -11.11 6.77
C VAL A 123 1.91 -11.65 7.95
N GLY A 124 2.12 -11.06 9.12
CA GLY A 124 1.58 -11.51 10.41
C GLY A 124 2.44 -12.57 11.12
N LYS A 125 3.53 -13.09 10.48
CA LYS A 125 4.36 -14.17 11.03
C LYS A 125 5.72 -13.68 11.50
N THR A 126 6.20 -14.26 12.61
CA THR A 126 7.56 -14.06 13.13
C THR A 126 8.49 -15.07 12.50
N LYS A 127 9.47 -14.60 11.72
CA LYS A 127 10.48 -15.41 11.04
C LYS A 127 11.87 -14.77 11.13
N ASN A 128 12.91 -15.56 10.84
CA ASN A 128 14.23 -15.00 10.60
C ASN A 128 14.20 -14.18 9.30
N ARG A 129 14.66 -12.93 9.38
CA ARG A 129 14.65 -12.00 8.24
C ARG A 129 15.94 -11.23 8.17
N GLN A 130 16.39 -10.92 6.97
CA GLN A 130 17.41 -9.91 6.78
C GLN A 130 16.78 -8.54 7.08
N LEU A 131 17.47 -7.75 7.88
CA LEU A 131 17.07 -6.40 8.26
C LEU A 131 18.11 -5.40 7.76
N ILE A 132 17.64 -4.35 7.13
CA ILE A 132 18.44 -3.22 6.69
C ILE A 132 18.17 -2.04 7.63
N GLN A 133 19.25 -1.44 8.12
CA GLN A 133 19.21 -0.22 8.90
C GLN A 133 20.17 0.79 8.29
N SER A 134 19.70 2.01 8.03
CA SER A 134 20.53 3.11 7.53
C SER A 134 20.91 4.08 8.64
N ASP A 135 22.05 4.73 8.49
CA ASP A 135 22.54 5.79 9.41
C ASP A 135 21.71 7.08 9.34
N THR A 136 21.06 7.34 8.21
CA THR A 136 20.17 8.49 8.01
C THR A 136 18.74 8.22 8.49
N GLY A 137 18.39 6.96 8.76
CA GLY A 137 17.02 6.51 9.04
C GLY A 137 16.13 6.46 7.79
N TRP A 138 16.71 6.55 6.58
CA TRP A 138 16.01 6.45 5.29
C TRP A 138 16.70 5.45 4.38
N PHE A 139 15.92 4.69 3.63
CA PHE A 139 16.42 3.75 2.65
C PHE A 139 15.58 3.82 1.38
N ASN A 140 16.25 4.01 0.24
CA ASN A 140 15.60 3.96 -1.06
C ASN A 140 15.36 2.50 -1.46
N VAL A 141 14.15 1.99 -1.26
CA VAL A 141 13.83 0.60 -1.61
C VAL A 141 13.89 0.31 -3.10
N HIS A 142 13.87 1.34 -3.95
CA HIS A 142 14.03 1.17 -5.39
C HIS A 142 15.49 0.96 -5.82
N ASP A 143 16.48 1.24 -4.96
CA ASP A 143 17.90 0.93 -5.23
C ASP A 143 18.16 -0.56 -5.42
N VAL A 144 17.26 -1.42 -4.96
CA VAL A 144 17.37 -2.87 -5.18
C VAL A 144 16.90 -3.29 -6.58
N LEU A 145 16.31 -2.39 -7.37
CA LEU A 145 15.89 -2.65 -8.74
C LEU A 145 16.94 -2.19 -9.74
N GLU A 146 17.08 -2.92 -10.84
CA GLU A 146 17.92 -2.50 -11.96
C GLU A 146 17.15 -1.55 -12.88
N SER A 147 17.77 -0.40 -13.14
CA SER A 147 17.34 0.62 -14.09
C SER A 147 18.57 1.36 -14.61
N ASP A 148 18.45 2.05 -15.74
CA ASP A 148 19.51 2.84 -16.35
C ASP A 148 19.85 4.11 -15.56
N VAL A 149 18.92 4.56 -14.70
CA VAL A 149 19.08 5.76 -13.86
C VAL A 149 18.64 5.45 -12.42
N GLU A 150 19.22 6.20 -11.49
CA GLU A 150 18.77 6.18 -10.09
C GLU A 150 17.36 6.76 -10.00
N PHE A 151 16.50 6.10 -9.21
CA PHE A 151 15.13 6.55 -9.01
C PHE A 151 14.65 6.24 -7.60
N TYR A 152 13.64 6.99 -7.15
CA TYR A 152 13.12 6.94 -5.79
C TYR A 152 11.62 6.62 -5.82
N PRO A 153 11.10 5.91 -4.81
CA PRO A 153 9.66 5.73 -4.68
C PRO A 153 8.97 7.09 -4.50
N ARG A 154 7.76 7.21 -5.02
CA ARG A 154 6.96 8.43 -4.89
C ARG A 154 6.88 8.87 -3.42
N GLY A 155 7.03 10.16 -3.20
CA GLY A 155 7.02 10.77 -1.87
C GLY A 155 8.27 10.49 -1.04
N PHE A 156 9.33 9.82 -1.55
CA PHE A 156 10.60 9.78 -0.84
C PHE A 156 11.10 11.21 -0.59
N PRO A 157 11.47 11.58 0.66
CA PRO A 157 11.78 12.96 1.01
C PRO A 157 12.90 13.51 0.15
N PHE A 158 12.67 14.68 -0.48
CA PHE A 158 13.62 15.26 -1.44
C PHE A 158 14.97 15.54 -0.81
N TRP A 159 15.01 16.01 0.44
CA TRP A 159 16.24 16.31 1.18
C TRP A 159 17.05 15.07 1.58
N GLN A 160 16.45 13.90 1.44
CA GLN A 160 17.13 12.62 1.69
C GLN A 160 17.67 11.98 0.41
N ARG A 161 17.26 12.47 -0.76
CA ARG A 161 17.79 12.01 -2.04
C ARG A 161 19.25 12.42 -2.17
N HIS A 162 20.02 11.61 -2.88
CA HIS A 162 21.45 11.84 -3.13
C HIS A 162 22.34 11.90 -1.87
N ASN A 163 21.80 11.66 -0.68
CA ASN A 163 22.63 11.48 0.50
C ASN A 163 23.43 10.18 0.41
N LYS A 164 24.70 10.23 0.80
CA LYS A 164 25.49 9.00 0.99
C LYS A 164 24.97 8.28 2.21
N VAL A 165 24.30 7.15 2.00
CA VAL A 165 23.71 6.33 3.06
C VAL A 165 24.63 5.15 3.36
N LYS A 166 24.95 4.98 4.64
CA LYS A 166 25.61 3.76 5.12
C LYS A 166 24.56 2.81 5.67
N VAL A 167 24.53 1.60 5.15
CA VAL A 167 23.60 0.57 5.59
C VAL A 167 24.32 -0.49 6.41
N SER A 168 23.70 -0.93 7.49
CA SER A 168 24.05 -2.13 8.22
C SER A 168 23.01 -3.20 7.95
N ILE A 169 23.47 -4.44 7.83
CA ILE A 169 22.64 -5.62 7.59
C ILE A 169 22.75 -6.55 8.77
N ALA A 170 21.63 -6.99 9.30
CA ALA A 170 21.56 -7.97 10.37
C ALA A 170 20.48 -9.00 10.08
N ALA A 171 20.56 -10.17 10.68
CA ALA A 171 19.48 -11.14 10.72
C ALA A 171 18.82 -11.14 12.08
N ALA A 172 17.49 -11.11 12.13
CA ALA A 172 16.75 -11.23 13.38
C ALA A 172 15.44 -11.98 13.18
N ARG A 173 14.98 -12.63 14.26
CA ARG A 173 13.66 -13.23 14.30
C ARG A 173 12.65 -12.14 14.67
N ILE A 174 11.89 -11.67 13.71
CA ILE A 174 10.99 -10.54 13.82
C ILE A 174 9.71 -10.77 13.01
N ARG A 175 8.63 -10.15 13.45
CA ARG A 175 7.33 -10.19 12.77
C ARG A 175 7.27 -9.13 11.68
N ALA A 176 6.83 -9.52 10.48
CA ALA A 176 6.46 -8.59 9.43
C ALA A 176 4.95 -8.35 9.47
N VAL A 177 4.53 -7.10 9.43
CA VAL A 177 3.11 -6.72 9.46
C VAL A 177 2.62 -6.14 8.15
N ILE A 178 3.53 -5.73 7.30
CA ILE A 178 3.29 -5.29 5.94
C ILE A 178 4.37 -5.91 5.04
N ASN A 179 3.98 -6.32 3.85
CA ASN A 179 4.90 -6.64 2.77
C ASN A 179 4.50 -5.90 1.51
N GLN A 180 5.38 -5.06 0.99
CA GLN A 180 5.26 -4.52 -0.35
C GLN A 180 6.12 -5.32 -1.32
N GLY A 181 5.48 -5.99 -2.28
CA GLY A 181 6.17 -6.52 -3.45
C GLY A 181 6.60 -5.36 -4.35
N LEU A 182 7.86 -5.40 -4.81
CA LEU A 182 8.34 -4.41 -5.74
C LEU A 182 7.66 -4.56 -7.10
N VAL A 183 7.78 -3.52 -7.94
CA VAL A 183 7.08 -3.41 -9.23
C VAL A 183 8.10 -3.29 -10.35
N LEU A 184 7.98 -4.12 -11.39
CA LEU A 184 8.76 -4.01 -12.62
C LEU A 184 8.08 -3.10 -13.64
N GLY A 185 8.82 -2.74 -14.67
CA GLY A 185 8.36 -1.84 -15.73
C GLY A 185 8.41 -0.39 -15.25
N ASP A 186 7.25 0.20 -15.06
CA ASP A 186 7.09 1.60 -14.65
C ASP A 186 6.66 1.70 -13.17
N PRO A 187 7.59 1.57 -12.19
CA PRO A 187 7.26 1.60 -10.78
C PRO A 187 6.69 2.96 -10.35
N ASP A 188 6.11 3.01 -9.16
CA ASP A 188 5.49 4.23 -8.63
C ASP A 188 6.54 5.25 -8.17
N ILE A 189 6.87 6.17 -9.07
CA ILE A 189 7.76 7.30 -8.85
C ILE A 189 7.02 8.63 -9.03
N ASP A 190 7.60 9.73 -8.56
CA ASP A 190 6.98 11.05 -8.70
C ASP A 190 7.05 11.61 -10.12
N ALA A 191 6.20 12.61 -10.41
CA ALA A 191 6.11 13.24 -11.71
C ALA A 191 7.38 13.99 -12.10
N ILE A 192 8.13 14.56 -11.14
CA ILE A 192 9.41 15.24 -11.41
C ILE A 192 10.38 14.27 -12.05
N GLN A 193 10.50 13.09 -11.48
CA GLN A 193 11.42 12.06 -11.95
C GLN A 193 10.99 11.51 -13.33
N ARG A 194 9.66 11.31 -13.52
CA ARG A 194 9.10 10.86 -14.81
C ARG A 194 9.34 11.87 -15.94
N LEU A 195 9.18 13.16 -15.65
CA LEU A 195 9.44 14.23 -16.61
C LEU A 195 10.93 14.33 -16.96
N ALA A 196 11.81 14.03 -15.99
CA ALA A 196 13.25 14.09 -16.21
C ALA A 196 13.78 12.87 -17.01
N HIS A 197 13.32 11.67 -16.67
CA HIS A 197 13.81 10.42 -17.27
C HIS A 197 12.73 9.35 -17.28
N PRO A 198 12.51 8.64 -18.39
CA PRO A 198 11.70 7.44 -18.39
C PRO A 198 12.39 6.36 -17.55
N ILE A 199 11.62 5.68 -16.71
CA ILE A 199 12.13 4.59 -15.87
C ILE A 199 11.58 3.26 -16.37
N ASN A 200 12.46 2.26 -16.45
CA ASN A 200 12.06 0.87 -16.69
C ASN A 200 12.85 -0.05 -15.76
N ALA A 201 12.20 -0.46 -14.69
CA ALA A 201 12.76 -1.44 -13.76
C ALA A 201 12.68 -2.83 -14.37
N THR A 202 13.81 -3.52 -14.52
CA THR A 202 13.88 -4.78 -15.27
C THR A 202 13.91 -6.02 -14.38
N ARG A 203 14.62 -5.96 -13.25
CA ARG A 203 14.75 -7.05 -12.27
C ARG A 203 15.23 -6.55 -10.92
N MET A 204 15.13 -7.40 -9.92
CA MET A 204 15.76 -7.17 -8.62
C MET A 204 17.24 -7.54 -8.66
N ARG A 205 18.09 -6.71 -8.06
CA ARG A 205 19.52 -6.98 -7.86
C ARG A 205 19.73 -8.00 -6.75
N ASN A 206 20.79 -8.78 -6.82
CA ASN A 206 21.16 -9.78 -5.79
C ASN A 206 21.96 -9.15 -4.64
N THR A 207 21.76 -7.89 -4.31
CA THR A 207 22.47 -7.20 -3.23
C THR A 207 21.95 -7.59 -1.85
N TYR A 208 20.66 -7.89 -1.77
CA TYR A 208 19.97 -8.26 -0.54
C TYR A 208 19.17 -9.55 -0.75
N GLU A 209 18.68 -10.13 0.35
CA GLU A 209 17.72 -11.23 0.26
C GLU A 209 16.50 -10.82 -0.57
N PRO A 210 15.86 -11.76 -1.26
CA PRO A 210 14.67 -11.46 -2.09
C PRO A 210 13.53 -10.79 -1.32
N GLN A 211 13.50 -10.93 0.00
CA GLN A 211 12.62 -10.21 0.90
C GLN A 211 13.41 -9.76 2.13
N PHE A 212 13.39 -8.48 2.43
CA PHE A 212 14.09 -7.88 3.56
C PHE A 212 13.18 -6.92 4.33
N GLY A 213 13.46 -6.70 5.61
CA GLY A 213 12.77 -5.74 6.46
C GLY A 213 13.57 -4.46 6.69
N LEU A 214 12.90 -3.35 6.97
CA LEU A 214 13.55 -2.12 7.40
C LEU A 214 13.43 -1.97 8.92
N ARG A 215 14.57 -1.74 9.59
CA ARG A 215 14.63 -1.55 11.04
C ARG A 215 15.12 -0.15 11.36
N ASN A 216 14.37 0.59 12.17
CA ASN A 216 14.66 2.00 12.51
C ASN A 216 14.91 2.87 11.26
N THR A 217 14.39 2.47 10.14
CA THR A 217 14.66 3.03 8.82
C THR A 217 13.36 3.08 8.07
N TRP A 218 13.07 4.19 7.44
CA TRP A 218 11.83 4.42 6.74
C TRP A 218 12.04 4.41 5.22
N SER A 219 11.05 3.90 4.52
CA SER A 219 10.84 4.11 3.10
C SER A 219 9.35 4.32 2.86
N PRO A 220 8.94 5.19 1.93
CA PRO A 220 7.55 5.21 1.51
C PRO A 220 7.21 3.94 0.72
N PHE A 221 5.94 3.60 0.71
CA PHE A 221 5.35 2.60 -0.15
C PHE A 221 3.92 2.99 -0.48
N ASN A 222 3.41 2.47 -1.56
CA ASN A 222 2.04 2.69 -2.00
C ASN A 222 1.14 1.51 -1.63
N TYR A 223 -0.14 1.58 -2.00
CA TYR A 223 -1.11 0.51 -1.73
C TYR A 223 -1.28 -0.47 -2.89
N GLN A 224 -0.41 -0.42 -3.87
CA GLN A 224 -0.33 -1.39 -4.97
C GLN A 224 0.54 -2.57 -4.52
N ASN A 225 0.16 -3.80 -4.86
CA ASN A 225 0.95 -4.98 -4.54
C ASN A 225 1.43 -5.01 -3.07
N THR A 226 0.52 -4.67 -2.15
CA THR A 226 0.82 -4.49 -0.73
C THR A 226 -0.08 -5.34 0.13
N CYS A 227 0.52 -6.17 0.98
CA CYS A 227 -0.17 -7.01 1.94
C CYS A 227 -0.12 -6.37 3.34
N LEU A 228 -1.27 -6.30 3.99
CA LEU A 228 -1.43 -5.83 5.38
C LEU A 228 -1.88 -6.98 6.27
N ALA A 229 -1.29 -7.09 7.47
CA ALA A 229 -1.81 -7.92 8.55
C ALA A 229 -3.15 -7.38 9.05
N ARG A 230 -3.98 -8.27 9.62
CA ARG A 230 -5.35 -7.98 10.05
C ARG A 230 -5.46 -6.70 10.87
N GLU A 231 -4.63 -6.52 11.87
CA GLU A 231 -4.67 -5.39 12.81
C GLU A 231 -4.36 -4.03 12.18
N LEU A 232 -3.74 -4.02 11.00
CA LEU A 232 -3.47 -2.80 10.24
C LEU A 232 -4.57 -2.44 9.24
N ILE A 233 -5.48 -3.36 8.94
CA ILE A 233 -6.56 -3.11 7.97
C ILE A 233 -7.42 -1.91 8.40
N PRO A 234 -7.92 -1.82 9.65
CA PRO A 234 -8.69 -0.66 10.08
C PRO A 234 -7.84 0.61 10.24
N CYS A 235 -6.50 0.47 10.32
CA CYS A 235 -5.61 1.62 10.36
C CYS A 235 -5.36 2.23 8.96
N TYR A 236 -5.70 1.52 7.88
CA TYR A 236 -5.44 2.00 6.53
C TYR A 236 -6.55 2.94 6.05
N PHE A 237 -6.17 4.18 5.80
CA PHE A 237 -7.03 5.20 5.22
C PHE A 237 -6.23 6.10 4.29
N ARG A 238 -6.88 6.67 3.30
CA ARG A 238 -6.31 7.63 2.33
C ARG A 238 -7.10 8.94 2.42
N PRO A 239 -6.70 9.86 3.30
CA PRO A 239 -7.32 11.17 3.39
C PRO A 239 -7.30 11.93 2.06
N LYS A 240 -8.41 12.55 1.68
CA LYS A 240 -8.52 13.30 0.42
C LYS A 240 -7.52 14.44 0.32
N SER A 241 -7.22 15.08 1.44
CA SER A 241 -6.19 16.12 1.54
C SER A 241 -4.78 15.62 1.25
N GLY A 242 -4.53 14.31 1.31
CA GLY A 242 -3.29 13.70 0.88
C GLY A 242 -3.10 13.66 -0.63
N LEU A 243 -4.16 13.93 -1.40
CA LEU A 243 -4.14 13.93 -2.87
C LEU A 243 -3.44 12.65 -3.41
N ARG A 244 -2.52 12.81 -4.37
CA ARG A 244 -1.74 11.68 -4.90
C ARG A 244 -0.78 11.04 -3.89
N ASN A 245 -0.45 11.72 -2.79
CA ASN A 245 0.43 11.18 -1.74
C ASN A 245 -0.35 10.67 -0.51
N ALA A 246 -1.66 10.47 -0.61
CA ALA A 246 -2.48 10.00 0.51
C ALA A 246 -2.02 8.64 1.05
N ASP A 247 -1.77 7.67 0.16
CA ASP A 247 -1.22 6.36 0.48
C ASP A 247 0.22 6.43 1.03
N ILE A 248 1.03 7.33 0.47
CA ILE A 248 2.42 7.55 0.89
C ILE A 248 2.49 8.10 2.32
N TRP A 249 1.68 9.10 2.64
CA TRP A 249 1.64 9.65 4.00
C TRP A 249 1.08 8.63 5.00
N THR A 250 0.13 7.82 4.58
CA THR A 250 -0.33 6.66 5.37
C THR A 250 0.79 5.63 5.57
N ALA A 251 1.63 5.39 4.55
CA ALA A 251 2.79 4.52 4.71
C ALA A 251 3.78 5.05 5.76
N TYR A 252 3.95 6.36 5.90
CA TYR A 252 4.77 6.93 6.98
C TYR A 252 4.15 6.76 8.36
N ILE A 253 2.81 6.84 8.47
CA ILE A 253 2.11 6.46 9.70
C ILE A 253 2.42 5.00 10.02
N PHE A 254 2.33 4.09 9.06
CA PHE A 254 2.63 2.67 9.26
C PHE A 254 4.09 2.39 9.62
N ASN A 255 5.04 3.11 9.03
CA ASN A 255 6.46 3.05 9.46
C ASN A 255 6.59 3.40 10.95
N LYS A 256 5.88 4.42 11.42
CA LYS A 256 5.87 4.83 12.83
C LYS A 256 5.24 3.76 13.72
N LEU A 257 4.07 3.26 13.35
CA LEU A 257 3.34 2.27 14.12
C LEU A 257 4.09 0.93 14.21
N ALA A 258 4.59 0.42 13.08
CA ALA A 258 5.35 -0.84 13.05
C ALA A 258 6.63 -0.73 13.91
N GLY A 259 7.38 0.36 13.79
CA GLY A 259 8.56 0.60 14.62
C GLY A 259 8.24 0.68 16.11
N HIS A 260 7.11 1.30 16.49
CA HIS A 260 6.66 1.37 17.89
C HIS A 260 6.31 -0.01 18.44
N MET A 261 5.63 -0.86 17.65
CA MET A 261 5.26 -2.22 18.04
C MET A 261 6.43 -3.21 18.02
N GLY A 262 7.61 -2.80 17.57
CA GLY A 262 8.76 -3.68 17.41
C GLY A 262 8.65 -4.63 16.21
N ASP A 263 7.73 -4.38 15.30
CA ASP A 263 7.51 -5.09 14.05
C ASP A 263 8.24 -4.42 12.88
N VAL A 264 8.22 -5.05 11.70
CA VAL A 264 8.84 -4.50 10.50
C VAL A 264 7.90 -4.50 9.30
N ILE A 265 8.18 -3.57 8.39
CA ILE A 265 7.67 -3.56 7.03
C ILE A 265 8.72 -4.23 6.15
N THR A 266 8.29 -5.22 5.35
CA THR A 266 9.15 -5.92 4.40
C THR A 266 8.92 -5.41 2.99
N PHE A 267 9.99 -5.47 2.21
CA PHE A 267 10.03 -5.16 0.79
C PHE A 267 10.77 -6.29 0.07
N GLY A 268 10.55 -6.40 -1.22
CA GLY A 268 11.36 -7.34 -2.01
C GLY A 268 10.64 -7.85 -3.22
N GLN A 269 10.98 -9.05 -3.60
CA GLN A 269 10.64 -9.76 -4.82
C GLN A 269 9.62 -9.04 -5.71
N PRO A 270 9.98 -8.64 -6.93
CA PRO A 270 9.03 -8.03 -7.85
C PRO A 270 7.92 -9.03 -8.21
N LEU A 271 6.71 -8.77 -7.74
CA LEU A 271 5.56 -9.67 -7.91
C LEU A 271 4.66 -9.26 -9.07
N VAL A 272 4.78 -8.01 -9.49
CA VAL A 272 3.98 -7.46 -10.58
C VAL A 272 4.83 -6.63 -11.54
N LYS A 273 4.34 -6.52 -12.77
CA LYS A 273 4.80 -5.55 -13.77
C LYS A 273 3.68 -4.56 -14.04
N GLN A 274 3.94 -3.29 -13.80
CA GLN A 274 2.97 -2.24 -14.08
C GLN A 274 3.00 -1.84 -15.55
N ILE A 275 1.81 -1.80 -16.16
CA ILE A 275 1.57 -1.24 -17.48
C ILE A 275 0.62 -0.06 -17.27
N ARG A 276 1.21 1.11 -17.08
CA ARG A 276 0.50 2.31 -16.66
C ARG A 276 -0.43 2.85 -17.76
N ASN A 277 -1.59 3.34 -17.36
CA ASN A 277 -2.46 4.13 -18.22
C ASN A 277 -1.79 5.48 -18.55
N GLU A 278 -2.22 6.13 -19.64
CA GLU A 278 -1.74 7.47 -19.97
C GLU A 278 -2.12 8.48 -18.88
N HIS A 279 -1.14 9.29 -18.48
CA HIS A 279 -1.30 10.37 -17.50
C HIS A 279 -0.74 11.67 -18.05
N ASN A 280 -1.39 12.79 -17.69
CA ASN A 280 -0.77 14.09 -17.88
C ASN A 280 0.22 14.35 -16.72
N LEU A 281 1.50 14.22 -17.00
CA LEU A 281 2.54 14.34 -15.98
C LEU A 281 2.64 15.75 -15.38
N PHE A 282 2.19 16.80 -16.08
CA PHE A 282 2.15 18.16 -15.52
C PHE A 282 1.01 18.30 -14.51
N ASP A 283 -0.16 17.72 -14.78
CA ASP A 283 -1.27 17.69 -13.80
C ASP A 283 -0.86 16.86 -12.57
N ASP A 284 -0.19 15.73 -12.78
CA ASP A 284 0.37 14.92 -11.70
C ASP A 284 1.37 15.72 -10.85
N LEU A 285 2.26 16.48 -11.49
CA LEU A 285 3.26 17.33 -10.83
C LEU A 285 2.61 18.42 -9.97
N ASP A 286 1.63 19.12 -10.49
CA ASP A 286 0.93 20.18 -9.76
C ASP A 286 0.27 19.64 -8.49
N VAL A 287 -0.32 18.45 -8.56
CA VAL A 287 -0.94 17.80 -7.41
C VAL A 287 0.09 17.29 -6.41
N GLU A 288 1.14 16.63 -6.87
CA GLU A 288 2.21 16.07 -6.02
C GLU A 288 3.04 17.16 -5.33
N LEU A 289 3.26 18.29 -5.99
CA LEU A 289 4.09 19.39 -5.47
C LEU A 289 3.56 19.93 -4.14
N GLN A 290 2.25 19.96 -3.97
CA GLN A 290 1.61 20.45 -2.74
C GLN A 290 1.99 19.58 -1.54
N ASN A 291 1.88 18.25 -1.68
CA ASN A 291 2.26 17.31 -0.62
C ASN A 291 3.77 17.27 -0.41
N ASN A 292 4.55 17.28 -1.49
CA ASN A 292 6.01 17.18 -1.42
C ASN A 292 6.63 18.29 -0.59
N LYS A 293 6.06 19.51 -0.61
CA LYS A 293 6.49 20.64 0.22
C LYS A 293 6.33 20.40 1.73
N GLU A 294 5.37 19.56 2.12
CA GLU A 294 5.05 19.31 3.53
C GLU A 294 5.54 17.93 4.01
N THR A 295 5.98 17.03 3.11
CA THR A 295 6.33 15.63 3.43
C THR A 295 7.44 15.53 4.47
N ASP A 296 8.50 16.33 4.37
CA ASP A 296 9.60 16.30 5.34
C ASP A 296 9.11 16.69 6.72
N ARG A 297 8.35 17.79 6.81
CA ARG A 297 7.76 18.24 8.08
C ARG A 297 6.77 17.21 8.63
N PHE A 298 5.98 16.59 7.80
CA PHE A 298 5.07 15.51 8.20
C PHE A 298 5.83 14.36 8.86
N CYS A 299 6.89 13.89 8.23
CA CYS A 299 7.74 12.81 8.76
C CYS A 299 8.46 13.21 10.06
N GLU A 300 8.97 14.44 10.16
CA GLU A 300 9.61 14.94 11.39
C GLU A 300 8.63 14.91 12.58
N VAL A 301 7.41 15.42 12.38
CA VAL A 301 6.37 15.41 13.43
C VAL A 301 6.05 13.99 13.85
N LEU A 302 5.80 13.07 12.90
CA LEU A 302 5.51 11.67 13.23
C LEU A 302 6.66 11.02 14.01
N ARG A 303 7.90 11.27 13.62
CA ARG A 303 9.10 10.69 14.28
C ARG A 303 9.25 11.20 15.70
N SER A 304 8.94 12.47 15.95
CA SER A 304 9.11 13.09 17.28
C SER A 304 8.12 12.58 18.34
N ILE A 305 7.00 11.98 17.92
CA ILE A 305 5.97 11.52 18.84
C ILE A 305 6.39 10.20 19.50
N THR A 306 6.32 10.18 20.84
CA THR A 306 6.44 8.93 21.62
C THR A 306 5.06 8.33 21.82
N LEU A 307 4.92 7.04 21.48
CA LEU A 307 3.70 6.25 21.63
C LEU A 307 3.79 5.34 22.85
N THR A 308 2.65 5.03 23.45
CA THR A 308 2.53 4.18 24.64
C THR A 308 1.50 3.06 24.47
N GLU A 309 0.56 3.23 23.57
CA GLU A 309 -0.47 2.24 23.30
C GLU A 309 0.10 0.95 22.72
N THR A 310 -0.50 -0.18 23.10
CA THR A 310 0.00 -1.53 22.78
C THR A 310 -0.75 -2.26 21.67
N SER A 311 -1.78 -1.62 21.10
CA SER A 311 -2.50 -2.09 19.93
C SER A 311 -2.27 -1.15 18.74
N TYR A 312 -2.32 -1.64 17.51
CA TYR A 312 -2.14 -0.82 16.32
C TYR A 312 -3.16 0.30 16.21
N PHE A 313 -4.42 -0.02 16.46
CA PHE A 313 -5.50 0.98 16.40
C PHE A 313 -5.43 1.97 17.55
N GLY A 314 -5.06 1.54 18.75
CA GLY A 314 -4.80 2.43 19.89
C GLY A 314 -3.63 3.35 19.61
N ALA A 315 -2.50 2.82 19.13
CA ALA A 315 -1.33 3.60 18.76
C ALA A 315 -1.59 4.59 17.61
N LEU A 316 -2.44 4.21 16.64
CA LEU A 316 -2.90 5.14 15.60
C LEU A 316 -3.68 6.31 16.21
N ASN A 317 -4.67 6.03 17.07
CA ASN A 317 -5.45 7.09 17.73
C ASN A 317 -4.56 8.01 18.56
N GLU A 318 -3.61 7.45 19.30
CA GLU A 318 -2.63 8.20 20.07
C GLU A 318 -1.77 9.08 19.17
N LEU A 319 -1.24 8.53 18.06
CA LEU A 319 -0.42 9.24 17.07
C LEU A 319 -1.18 10.44 16.49
N ILE A 320 -2.40 10.19 15.99
CA ILE A 320 -3.26 11.21 15.39
C ILE A 320 -3.61 12.32 16.39
N SER A 321 -3.89 11.96 17.65
CA SER A 321 -4.20 12.94 18.69
C SER A 321 -3.01 13.84 19.06
N LYS A 322 -1.79 13.29 19.00
CA LYS A 322 -0.53 13.99 19.32
C LYS A 322 0.06 14.76 18.14
N ALA A 323 -0.22 14.36 16.90
CA ALA A 323 0.31 15.01 15.71
C ALA A 323 -0.27 16.43 15.57
N LYS A 324 0.58 17.44 15.70
CA LYS A 324 0.22 18.84 15.60
C LYS A 324 0.99 19.52 14.48
N PHE A 325 0.26 20.18 13.61
CA PHE A 325 0.79 20.92 12.48
C PHE A 325 0.39 22.40 12.57
N ASP A 326 1.31 23.26 12.24
CA ASP A 326 1.10 24.71 12.17
C ASP A 326 0.45 25.13 10.83
N ASP A 327 0.22 26.44 10.67
CA ASP A 327 -0.40 26.97 9.46
C ASP A 327 0.52 26.92 8.22
N LYS A 328 1.80 26.56 8.39
CA LYS A 328 2.72 26.31 7.28
C LYS A 328 2.59 24.89 6.69
N SER A 329 1.82 24.04 7.36
CA SER A 329 1.54 22.66 6.93
C SER A 329 0.02 22.42 6.86
N PRO A 330 -0.72 23.17 6.03
CA PRO A 330 -2.18 23.11 6.01
C PRO A 330 -2.71 21.78 5.49
N MET A 331 -1.97 21.09 4.62
CA MET A 331 -2.39 19.79 4.09
C MET A 331 -2.20 18.70 5.14
N ALA A 332 -1.06 18.68 5.84
CA ALA A 332 -0.82 17.76 6.94
C ALA A 332 -1.86 17.92 8.07
N LYS A 333 -2.22 19.17 8.39
CA LYS A 333 -3.26 19.49 9.38
C LYS A 333 -4.63 18.90 8.97
N ARG A 334 -5.03 19.09 7.70
CA ARG A 334 -6.27 18.49 7.17
C ARG A 334 -6.21 16.97 7.12
N PHE A 335 -5.09 16.41 6.69
CA PHE A 335 -4.86 14.98 6.64
C PHE A 335 -5.10 14.31 8.01
N ILE A 336 -4.55 14.87 9.07
CA ILE A 336 -4.76 14.37 10.44
C ILE A 336 -6.21 14.54 10.90
N THR A 337 -6.88 15.61 10.50
CA THR A 337 -8.30 15.83 10.81
C THR A 337 -9.17 14.75 10.15
N GLU A 338 -8.98 14.50 8.86
CA GLU A 338 -9.71 13.45 8.11
C GLU A 338 -9.40 12.06 8.67
N TYR A 339 -8.16 11.81 9.10
CA TYR A 339 -7.80 10.55 9.77
C TYR A 339 -8.52 10.38 11.11
N THR A 340 -8.73 11.47 11.86
CA THR A 340 -9.52 11.44 13.09
C THR A 340 -10.97 11.02 12.82
N GLU A 341 -11.56 11.50 11.73
CA GLU A 341 -12.91 11.11 11.32
C GLU A 341 -12.98 9.63 10.92
N TRP A 342 -11.97 9.15 10.20
CA TRP A 342 -11.83 7.73 9.88
C TRP A 342 -11.78 6.86 11.13
N CYS A 343 -10.90 7.19 12.09
CA CYS A 343 -10.78 6.44 13.34
C CYS A 343 -12.13 6.35 14.09
N LYS A 344 -12.92 7.42 14.08
CA LYS A 344 -14.28 7.40 14.64
C LYS A 344 -15.21 6.48 13.86
N ALA A 345 -15.15 6.52 12.52
CA ALA A 345 -16.04 5.73 11.66
C ALA A 345 -15.77 4.22 11.78
N VAL A 346 -14.51 3.81 12.05
CA VAL A 346 -14.15 2.38 12.15
C VAL A 346 -14.16 1.84 13.57
N SER A 347 -14.23 2.68 14.60
CA SER A 347 -14.10 2.29 16.01
C SER A 347 -15.11 1.22 16.48
N GLU A 348 -16.28 1.13 15.84
CA GLU A 348 -17.30 0.15 16.18
C GLU A 348 -16.97 -1.27 15.63
N TYR A 349 -15.97 -1.39 14.76
CA TYR A 349 -15.61 -2.63 14.07
C TYR A 349 -14.27 -3.22 14.52
N VAL A 350 -13.52 -2.50 15.38
CA VAL A 350 -12.13 -2.84 15.77
C VAL A 350 -12.06 -3.42 17.20
#